data_bb7d4e89858441140a4f228596b2032b
#
_entry.id   bb7d4e89858441140a4f228596b2032b
#
_cell.length_a   1.000
_cell.length_b   1.000
_cell.length_c   1.000
_cell.angle_alpha   90.00
_cell.angle_beta   90.00
_cell.angle_gamma   90.00
#
_symmetry.space_group_name_H-M   'P 1'
#
loop_
_entity.id
_entity.type
_entity.pdbx_description
1 polymer ?
#
loop_
_entity_poly.entity_id
_entity_poly.type
_entity_poly.pdbx_seq_one_letter_code
_entity_poly.pdbx_strand_id
1 'polypeptide(L)'
;MTTSLRRRLSSLAVAMCTFVAATRMGTGIAASTDITAGMDNAAIAAAEVDSAAGVTGAGLAAAASSSVEDSDLVGLSDVPDPTPDALHISLTWITPDRIDGQSKNSVTVSGTLTNVGKLPISDIDVRLQRGDYAPYGNALRHTLTEDQINYPTTLPFHHLATTLNPGDSTSFTLTARIHGGDGDTLNINAPGVYPLLVNVNGRVSNSDSARLHDARVLLPVLSLPGSDRQDPATVASRPTTILWPLALTPQEASYYSFSSIAVLRNENLGISLGEHGRLRALLDAAGSLLKDHALNHSVCFAIDPDLLRTVDRMTRPYRVLNTPNNWHDGMHRGKHTKDAQSWIEDLRSLTANNCVIALPWSGASLATTTHLLPDKPHQLMEDSRRVTAYFLHKHLTSHVIWPNTGTLTPYDIPALDHSELLLSSTALTTHTDKGFGQLLRYDHARYTVTPYDSTLSTALAATGQNPVNTPYSPSDSRYVLTADSATARMQDATATLLWKTSAALRREKPAHNTYAGTPLLIAPPQQWSVTGDDLATFTSTLRYLAQHNLITAQSLTDALAQAHTKPIHGTFTTSSPLTESSMSAITPVSYTHLTLPTSDLV
;
A
#
# COMPACT_ATOMS: atom_id res chain seq x y z
N MET A 1 30.49 22.34 -11.22
CA MET A 1 29.05 21.96 -11.16
C MET A 1 28.73 20.92 -10.09
N THR A 2 29.63 20.02 -9.80
CA THR A 2 29.42 18.90 -8.86
C THR A 2 29.41 19.28 -7.37
N THR A 3 30.17 20.27 -6.95
CA THR A 3 30.31 20.63 -5.53
C THR A 3 29.17 21.48 -4.95
N SER A 4 28.60 22.37 -5.76
CA SER A 4 27.49 23.23 -5.28
C SER A 4 26.17 22.47 -5.16
N LEU A 5 25.93 21.48 -6.01
CA LEU A 5 24.74 20.60 -5.95
C LEU A 5 24.77 19.70 -4.69
N ARG A 6 25.94 19.16 -4.36
CA ARG A 6 26.10 18.32 -3.16
C ARG A 6 25.80 19.06 -1.86
N ARG A 7 26.20 20.34 -1.74
CA ARG A 7 25.93 21.15 -0.54
C ARG A 7 24.44 21.51 -0.37
N ARG A 8 23.75 21.84 -1.46
CA ARG A 8 22.32 22.20 -1.41
C ARG A 8 21.41 21.01 -1.13
N LEU A 9 21.75 19.83 -1.66
CA LEU A 9 21.01 18.61 -1.45
C LEU A 9 21.13 18.07 -0.02
N SER A 10 22.30 18.24 0.60
CA SER A 10 22.50 17.81 2.00
C SER A 10 21.62 18.59 2.98
N SER A 11 21.47 19.89 2.79
CA SER A 11 20.63 20.73 3.66
C SER A 11 19.13 20.40 3.55
N LEU A 12 18.66 20.08 2.35
CA LEU A 12 17.26 19.74 2.12
C LEU A 12 16.90 18.37 2.70
N ALA A 13 17.80 17.39 2.57
CA ALA A 13 17.58 16.04 3.06
C ALA A 13 17.52 15.96 4.59
N VAL A 14 18.32 16.74 5.31
CA VAL A 14 18.29 16.78 6.78
C VAL A 14 16.98 17.37 7.27
N ALA A 15 16.50 18.43 6.67
CA ALA A 15 15.21 19.01 7.03
C ALA A 15 14.04 18.04 6.80
N MET A 16 14.10 17.22 5.74
CA MET A 16 13.05 16.26 5.41
C MET A 16 13.07 14.99 6.25
N CYS A 17 14.24 14.45 6.60
CA CYS A 17 14.30 13.29 7.49
C CYS A 17 13.71 13.58 8.87
N THR A 18 13.91 14.77 9.38
CA THR A 18 13.30 15.21 10.65
C THR A 18 11.77 15.36 10.52
N PHE A 19 11.29 15.78 9.35
CA PHE A 19 9.87 15.96 9.07
C PHE A 19 9.08 14.65 8.97
N VAL A 20 9.63 13.64 8.31
CA VAL A 20 9.00 12.31 8.20
C VAL A 20 8.90 11.64 9.57
N ALA A 21 9.87 11.85 10.47
CA ALA A 21 9.79 11.34 11.83
C ALA A 21 8.68 12.00 12.66
N ALA A 22 8.45 13.31 12.50
CA ALA A 22 7.41 14.04 13.24
C ALA A 22 5.99 13.70 12.77
N THR A 23 5.77 13.54 11.45
CA THR A 23 4.46 13.15 10.89
C THR A 23 4.05 11.71 11.23
N ARG A 24 5.00 10.86 11.64
CA ARG A 24 4.74 9.46 11.98
C ARG A 24 4.53 9.20 13.47
N MET A 25 4.85 10.14 14.34
CA MET A 25 4.55 10.00 15.79
C MET A 25 3.06 10.21 16.11
N GLY A 26 2.25 10.66 15.17
CA GLY A 26 0.81 10.88 15.33
C GLY A 26 -0.10 9.67 15.10
N THR A 27 0.41 8.55 14.61
CA THR A 27 -0.43 7.37 14.33
C THR A 27 0.19 6.10 14.92
N GLY A 28 -0.21 5.76 16.12
CA GLY A 28 0.02 4.43 16.69
C GLY A 28 1.04 4.37 17.81
N ILE A 29 0.66 4.71 19.02
CA ILE A 29 1.31 4.27 20.24
C ILE A 29 0.37 3.29 20.94
N ALA A 30 0.60 2.01 20.70
CA ALA A 30 0.28 0.99 21.69
C ALA A 30 1.61 0.44 22.20
N ALA A 31 1.92 0.81 23.43
CA ALA A 31 2.80 0.18 24.40
C ALA A 31 4.12 -0.48 23.96
N SER A 32 5.25 0.18 24.24
CA SER A 32 6.28 -0.46 25.05
C SER A 32 7.14 0.61 25.72
N THR A 33 7.20 0.54 27.00
CA THR A 33 8.07 1.27 27.91
C THR A 33 9.51 0.87 27.65
N ASP A 34 10.27 1.70 26.95
CA ASP A 34 11.72 1.83 27.04
C ASP A 34 12.27 2.80 25.97
N ILE A 35 11.83 4.06 26.01
CA ILE A 35 12.45 5.15 25.22
C ILE A 35 12.66 6.34 26.18
N THR A 36 13.58 6.22 27.12
CA THR A 36 13.90 7.31 28.05
C THR A 36 15.23 8.02 27.80
N ALA A 37 16.04 7.56 26.86
CA ALA A 37 17.37 8.13 26.64
C ALA A 37 17.51 9.15 25.49
N GLY A 38 16.48 9.32 24.65
CA GLY A 38 16.53 10.23 23.50
C GLY A 38 15.62 11.46 23.59
N MET A 39 14.89 11.59 24.68
CA MET A 39 13.90 12.67 24.83
C MET A 39 14.38 13.84 25.70
N ASP A 40 15.46 13.67 26.45
CA ASP A 40 15.90 14.68 27.44
C ASP A 40 16.27 16.04 26.80
N ASN A 41 16.83 16.05 25.60
CA ASN A 41 17.19 17.31 24.95
C ASN A 41 15.99 18.05 24.32
N ALA A 42 14.94 17.35 23.95
CA ALA A 42 13.72 17.97 23.43
C ALA A 42 12.80 18.46 24.55
N ALA A 43 12.79 17.75 25.67
CA ALA A 43 12.05 18.13 26.88
C ALA A 43 12.65 19.35 27.59
N ILE A 44 13.99 19.47 27.60
CA ILE A 44 14.69 20.63 28.20
C ILE A 44 14.40 21.91 27.38
N ALA A 45 14.35 21.82 26.04
CA ALA A 45 13.99 22.98 25.22
C ALA A 45 12.54 23.43 25.41
N ALA A 46 11.61 22.49 25.67
CA ALA A 46 10.21 22.81 25.95
C ALA A 46 10.02 23.43 27.35
N ALA A 47 10.83 23.03 28.34
CA ALA A 47 10.77 23.57 29.71
C ALA A 47 11.26 25.02 29.78
N GLU A 48 12.26 25.42 29.01
CA GLU A 48 12.77 26.80 28.96
C GLU A 48 11.75 27.78 28.30
N VAL A 49 10.91 27.30 27.38
CA VAL A 49 9.84 28.11 26.78
C VAL A 49 8.68 28.31 27.75
N ASP A 50 8.39 27.34 28.62
CA ASP A 50 7.29 27.38 29.57
C ASP A 50 7.56 28.42 30.69
N SER A 51 8.82 28.66 31.07
CA SER A 51 9.17 29.64 32.06
C SER A 51 9.02 31.11 31.60
N ALA A 52 8.92 31.36 30.30
CA ALA A 52 8.75 32.70 29.74
C ALA A 52 7.30 33.08 29.47
N ALA A 53 6.38 32.12 29.35
CA ALA A 53 5.00 32.34 28.95
C ALA A 53 3.92 32.02 30.01
N GLY A 54 4.29 31.44 31.15
CA GLY A 54 3.34 31.15 32.25
C GLY A 54 2.27 30.11 31.92
N VAL A 55 2.50 29.27 30.93
CA VAL A 55 1.59 28.17 30.56
C VAL A 55 2.14 26.89 31.20
N THR A 56 1.43 26.34 32.17
CA THR A 56 1.84 25.12 32.88
C THR A 56 1.62 23.88 31.99
N GLY A 57 2.61 22.94 32.00
CA GLY A 57 2.59 21.73 31.16
C GLY A 57 1.39 20.78 31.31
N ALA A 58 0.51 21.03 32.29
CA ALA A 58 -0.75 20.32 32.49
C ALA A 58 -1.79 20.63 31.38
N GLY A 59 -1.74 21.83 30.76
CA GLY A 59 -2.67 22.21 29.70
C GLY A 59 -2.39 21.52 28.36
N LEU A 60 -1.14 21.21 28.07
CA LEU A 60 -0.73 20.52 26.83
C LEU A 60 -1.00 19.00 26.88
N ALA A 61 -0.87 18.38 28.05
CA ALA A 61 -1.22 16.98 28.23
C ALA A 61 -2.74 16.74 28.15
N ALA A 62 -3.55 17.71 28.64
CA ALA A 62 -5.01 17.64 28.53
C ALA A 62 -5.52 17.87 27.10
N ALA A 63 -4.82 18.68 26.29
CA ALA A 63 -5.18 18.88 24.88
C ALA A 63 -4.81 17.68 23.98
N ALA A 64 -3.80 16.89 24.37
CA ALA A 64 -3.43 15.67 23.66
C ALA A 64 -4.34 14.48 24.01
N SER A 65 -5.08 14.55 25.13
CA SER A 65 -6.05 13.53 25.56
C SER A 65 -7.51 13.90 25.24
N SER A 66 -7.78 15.13 24.74
CA SER A 66 -9.09 15.48 24.26
C SER A 66 -9.32 14.95 22.85
N SER A 67 -9.81 13.74 22.81
CA SER A 67 -10.73 13.24 21.80
C SER A 67 -10.38 13.62 20.35
N VAL A 68 -9.60 12.78 19.66
CA VAL A 68 -10.16 12.33 18.39
C VAL A 68 -11.52 11.73 18.76
N GLU A 69 -12.58 12.54 18.65
CA GLU A 69 -13.92 11.99 18.75
C GLU A 69 -14.01 10.88 17.71
N ASP A 70 -14.35 9.69 18.16
CA ASP A 70 -14.57 8.46 17.41
C ASP A 70 -15.66 8.61 16.32
N SER A 71 -16.13 9.81 16.06
CA SER A 71 -17.20 10.08 15.10
C SER A 71 -16.79 9.93 13.63
N ASP A 72 -15.50 9.99 13.29
CA ASP A 72 -15.02 9.70 11.93
C ASP A 72 -14.59 8.23 11.72
N LEU A 73 -14.64 7.43 12.78
CA LEU A 73 -14.51 5.96 12.76
C LEU A 73 -15.88 5.25 12.76
N VAL A 74 -16.97 5.99 12.56
CA VAL A 74 -18.33 5.47 12.46
C VAL A 74 -18.45 4.58 11.22
N GLY A 75 -18.17 3.32 11.43
CA GLY A 75 -18.20 2.24 10.44
C GLY A 75 -17.40 1.00 10.88
N LEU A 76 -16.56 1.14 11.92
CA LEU A 76 -15.85 0.01 12.52
C LEU A 76 -16.36 -0.34 13.92
N SER A 77 -17.24 0.49 14.52
CA SER A 77 -17.76 0.28 15.87
C SER A 77 -18.89 -0.76 15.97
N ASP A 78 -19.41 -1.23 14.84
CA ASP A 78 -20.43 -2.29 14.82
C ASP A 78 -19.86 -3.68 14.47
N VAL A 79 -18.55 -3.83 14.34
CA VAL A 79 -17.94 -5.14 14.48
C VAL A 79 -17.94 -5.44 15.99
N PRO A 80 -18.69 -6.45 16.49
CA PRO A 80 -18.64 -6.79 17.90
C PRO A 80 -17.18 -6.97 18.27
N ASP A 81 -16.72 -6.27 19.31
CA ASP A 81 -15.38 -6.43 19.87
C ASP A 81 -15.17 -7.94 20.05
N PRO A 82 -14.29 -8.60 19.29
CA PRO A 82 -14.16 -10.04 19.42
C PRO A 82 -13.79 -10.27 20.87
N THR A 83 -14.55 -11.13 21.54
CA THR A 83 -14.12 -11.72 22.82
C THR A 83 -12.64 -12.00 22.67
N PRO A 84 -11.76 -11.51 23.60
CA PRO A 84 -10.32 -11.51 23.41
C PRO A 84 -9.89 -12.80 22.77
N ASP A 85 -9.37 -12.71 21.53
CA ASP A 85 -9.24 -13.81 20.60
C ASP A 85 -8.56 -14.99 21.29
N ALA A 86 -9.31 -16.04 21.57
CA ALA A 86 -8.72 -17.26 22.07
C ALA A 86 -7.95 -17.99 20.97
N LEU A 87 -8.29 -17.72 19.71
CA LEU A 87 -7.75 -18.42 18.55
C LEU A 87 -7.42 -17.40 17.44
N HIS A 88 -6.26 -17.55 16.78
CA HIS A 88 -5.89 -16.82 15.58
C HIS A 88 -5.85 -17.75 14.38
N ILE A 89 -6.44 -17.31 13.24
CA ILE A 89 -6.43 -18.02 11.96
C ILE A 89 -5.50 -17.29 10.99
N SER A 90 -4.54 -18.01 10.44
CA SER A 90 -3.73 -17.52 9.34
C SER A 90 -3.93 -18.39 8.12
N LEU A 91 -4.54 -17.86 7.06
CA LEU A 91 -4.63 -18.55 5.78
C LEU A 91 -3.24 -18.58 5.14
N THR A 92 -2.79 -19.77 4.73
CA THR A 92 -1.46 -19.98 4.13
C THR A 92 -1.54 -20.27 2.65
N TRP A 93 -2.67 -20.78 2.16
CA TRP A 93 -2.81 -21.21 0.78
C TRP A 93 -4.26 -21.21 0.31
N ILE A 94 -4.50 -20.71 -0.91
CA ILE A 94 -5.79 -20.81 -1.63
C ILE A 94 -5.47 -21.24 -3.05
N THR A 95 -6.05 -22.36 -3.47
CA THR A 95 -5.75 -22.93 -4.78
C THR A 95 -7.00 -23.51 -5.44
N PRO A 96 -7.26 -23.14 -6.72
CA PRO A 96 -6.62 -22.04 -7.44
C PRO A 96 -7.02 -20.66 -6.90
N ASP A 97 -6.19 -19.65 -7.16
CA ASP A 97 -6.42 -18.25 -6.78
C ASP A 97 -7.59 -17.58 -7.53
N ARG A 98 -8.00 -18.20 -8.64
CA ARG A 98 -9.15 -17.85 -9.49
C ARG A 98 -9.69 -19.09 -10.16
N ILE A 99 -10.97 -19.07 -10.48
CA ILE A 99 -11.65 -20.15 -11.20
C ILE A 99 -11.96 -19.70 -12.62
N ASP A 100 -11.63 -20.55 -13.58
CA ASP A 100 -11.98 -20.40 -15.00
C ASP A 100 -12.39 -21.75 -15.61
N GLY A 101 -12.67 -21.76 -16.93
CA GLY A 101 -13.10 -22.97 -17.63
C GLY A 101 -12.08 -24.12 -17.61
N GLN A 102 -10.79 -23.81 -17.44
CA GLN A 102 -9.71 -24.80 -17.37
C GLN A 102 -9.41 -25.27 -15.94
N SER A 103 -9.98 -24.59 -14.94
CA SER A 103 -9.78 -24.93 -13.55
C SER A 103 -10.42 -26.27 -13.19
N LYS A 104 -9.84 -26.98 -12.22
CA LYS A 104 -10.52 -28.12 -11.59
C LYS A 104 -11.81 -27.63 -10.92
N ASN A 105 -12.84 -28.49 -10.88
CA ASN A 105 -14.10 -28.18 -10.21
C ASN A 105 -13.97 -28.23 -8.68
N SER A 106 -12.92 -27.63 -8.14
CA SER A 106 -12.66 -27.54 -6.71
C SER A 106 -11.79 -26.37 -6.34
N VAL A 107 -11.95 -25.87 -5.12
CA VAL A 107 -11.02 -24.94 -4.47
C VAL A 107 -10.57 -25.55 -3.15
N THR A 108 -9.30 -25.36 -2.82
CA THR A 108 -8.70 -25.78 -1.56
C THR A 108 -8.23 -24.55 -0.79
N VAL A 109 -8.61 -24.45 0.46
CA VAL A 109 -8.19 -23.41 1.41
C VAL A 109 -7.45 -24.08 2.54
N SER A 110 -6.23 -23.65 2.80
CA SER A 110 -5.39 -24.16 3.90
C SER A 110 -4.94 -23.02 4.80
N GLY A 111 -4.71 -23.36 6.07
CA GLY A 111 -4.28 -22.39 7.05
C GLY A 111 -3.76 -23.03 8.32
N THR A 112 -3.39 -22.18 9.26
CA THR A 112 -2.94 -22.54 10.60
C THR A 112 -3.83 -21.88 11.64
N LEU A 113 -4.21 -22.64 12.64
CA LEU A 113 -4.91 -22.20 13.84
C LEU A 113 -3.90 -22.13 14.98
N THR A 114 -3.83 -21.01 15.69
CA THR A 114 -2.94 -20.81 16.84
C THR A 114 -3.75 -20.40 18.05
N ASN A 115 -3.62 -21.11 19.16
CA ASN A 115 -4.21 -20.68 20.43
C ASN A 115 -3.41 -19.50 21.00
N VAL A 116 -3.92 -18.30 20.86
CA VAL A 116 -3.34 -17.06 21.41
C VAL A 116 -3.92 -16.68 22.76
N GLY A 117 -4.89 -17.47 23.26
CA GLY A 117 -5.50 -17.29 24.56
C GLY A 117 -4.66 -17.88 25.70
N LYS A 118 -5.25 -17.88 26.88
CA LYS A 118 -4.60 -18.37 28.12
C LYS A 118 -5.09 -19.76 28.58
N LEU A 119 -6.11 -20.30 27.92
CA LEU A 119 -6.76 -21.56 28.25
C LEU A 119 -6.66 -22.54 27.09
N PRO A 120 -6.65 -23.86 27.35
CA PRO A 120 -6.64 -24.86 26.29
C PRO A 120 -7.97 -24.82 25.52
N ILE A 121 -7.88 -25.09 24.22
CA ILE A 121 -9.01 -25.19 23.28
C ILE A 121 -9.10 -26.63 22.81
N SER A 122 -10.28 -27.24 22.92
CA SER A 122 -10.57 -28.59 22.47
C SER A 122 -11.78 -28.64 21.53
N ASP A 123 -12.06 -29.82 20.96
CA ASP A 123 -13.20 -30.08 20.06
C ASP A 123 -13.23 -29.05 18.91
N ILE A 124 -12.11 -28.87 18.26
CA ILE A 124 -11.94 -27.87 17.20
C ILE A 124 -12.53 -28.39 15.91
N ASP A 125 -13.53 -27.70 15.41
CA ASP A 125 -14.23 -27.98 14.16
C ASP A 125 -14.07 -26.82 13.20
N VAL A 126 -13.69 -27.11 11.95
CA VAL A 126 -13.54 -26.10 10.89
C VAL A 126 -14.46 -26.40 9.71
N ARG A 127 -15.02 -25.38 9.09
CA ARG A 127 -15.80 -25.51 7.86
C ARG A 127 -15.63 -24.31 6.94
N LEU A 128 -15.91 -24.53 5.66
CA LEU A 128 -15.99 -23.48 4.66
C LEU A 128 -17.45 -23.07 4.45
N GLN A 129 -17.67 -21.75 4.30
CA GLN A 129 -18.97 -21.17 3.97
C GLN A 129 -18.78 -20.20 2.79
N ARG A 130 -19.84 -19.96 2.02
CA ARG A 130 -19.85 -19.04 0.91
C ARG A 130 -21.01 -18.04 1.05
N GLY A 131 -20.69 -16.75 0.91
CA GLY A 131 -21.66 -15.67 0.76
C GLY A 131 -22.12 -15.51 -0.70
N ASP A 132 -23.07 -14.63 -0.92
CA ASP A 132 -23.51 -14.27 -2.26
C ASP A 132 -22.43 -13.48 -3.01
N TYR A 133 -22.53 -13.43 -4.34
CA TYR A 133 -21.54 -12.70 -5.13
C TYR A 133 -21.58 -11.20 -4.86
N ALA A 134 -20.42 -10.56 -4.87
CA ALA A 134 -20.29 -9.12 -4.69
C ALA A 134 -20.74 -8.37 -5.97
N PRO A 135 -21.86 -7.63 -5.96
CA PRO A 135 -22.41 -7.00 -7.16
C PRO A 135 -21.71 -5.70 -7.54
N TYR A 136 -21.05 -5.02 -6.61
CA TYR A 136 -20.42 -3.71 -6.80
C TYR A 136 -18.98 -3.70 -6.30
N GLY A 137 -18.17 -2.77 -6.80
CA GLY A 137 -16.76 -2.69 -6.45
C GLY A 137 -16.48 -2.44 -4.97
N ASN A 138 -17.25 -1.60 -4.31
CA ASN A 138 -17.16 -1.39 -2.86
C ASN A 138 -17.74 -2.57 -2.07
N ALA A 139 -18.68 -3.34 -2.62
CA ALA A 139 -19.20 -4.54 -1.97
C ALA A 139 -18.14 -5.64 -1.82
N LEU A 140 -17.09 -5.65 -2.65
CA LEU A 140 -16.02 -6.65 -2.51
C LEU A 140 -15.46 -6.66 -1.08
N ARG A 141 -15.13 -5.50 -0.56
CA ARG A 141 -14.58 -5.41 0.80
C ARG A 141 -15.67 -5.52 1.87
N HIS A 142 -16.83 -4.94 1.62
CA HIS A 142 -17.95 -4.98 2.57
C HIS A 142 -18.39 -6.41 2.87
N THR A 143 -18.44 -7.30 1.87
CA THR A 143 -18.79 -8.72 2.07
C THR A 143 -17.84 -9.43 3.03
N LEU A 144 -16.60 -8.98 3.18
CA LEU A 144 -15.62 -9.57 4.09
C LEU A 144 -15.80 -9.11 5.55
N THR A 145 -16.66 -8.14 5.81
CA THR A 145 -16.98 -7.63 7.16
C THR A 145 -18.41 -7.98 7.60
N GLU A 146 -19.21 -8.58 6.72
CA GLU A 146 -20.60 -8.96 7.03
C GLU A 146 -20.68 -10.09 8.04
N ASP A 147 -21.82 -10.16 8.73
CA ASP A 147 -22.11 -11.25 9.66
C ASP A 147 -22.13 -12.62 8.98
N GLN A 148 -21.80 -13.68 9.74
CA GLN A 148 -21.79 -15.05 9.24
C GLN A 148 -23.13 -15.49 8.61
N ILE A 149 -24.25 -14.91 9.01
CA ILE A 149 -25.58 -15.18 8.44
C ILE A 149 -25.64 -14.87 6.94
N ASN A 150 -24.81 -13.94 6.47
CA ASN A 150 -24.69 -13.57 5.07
C ASN A 150 -23.85 -14.56 4.24
N TYR A 151 -23.41 -15.66 4.85
CA TYR A 151 -22.74 -16.80 4.21
C TYR A 151 -23.63 -18.05 4.26
N PRO A 152 -24.75 -18.07 3.52
CA PRO A 152 -25.79 -19.09 3.68
C PRO A 152 -25.39 -20.48 3.17
N THR A 153 -24.45 -20.57 2.23
CA THR A 153 -23.97 -21.87 1.76
C THR A 153 -22.91 -22.38 2.71
N THR A 154 -23.24 -23.40 3.49
CA THR A 154 -22.38 -23.99 4.51
C THR A 154 -22.03 -25.42 4.16
N LEU A 155 -20.73 -25.75 4.24
CA LEU A 155 -20.25 -27.11 4.13
C LEU A 155 -20.24 -27.80 5.52
N PRO A 156 -20.15 -29.14 5.55
CA PRO A 156 -19.97 -29.88 6.80
C PRO A 156 -18.73 -29.42 7.57
N PHE A 157 -18.79 -29.59 8.89
CA PHE A 157 -17.61 -29.40 9.73
C PHE A 157 -16.62 -30.55 9.57
N HIS A 158 -15.34 -30.19 9.54
CA HIS A 158 -14.22 -31.12 9.66
C HIS A 158 -13.64 -31.03 11.06
N HIS A 159 -13.70 -32.13 11.79
CA HIS A 159 -13.16 -32.22 13.14
C HIS A 159 -11.62 -32.30 13.09
N LEU A 160 -10.96 -31.40 13.80
CA LEU A 160 -9.53 -31.46 14.06
C LEU A 160 -9.31 -32.05 15.45
N ALA A 161 -8.97 -33.34 15.50
CA ALA A 161 -8.84 -34.12 16.75
C ALA A 161 -7.67 -33.67 17.63
N THR A 162 -7.59 -32.39 17.98
CA THR A 162 -6.45 -31.81 18.67
C THR A 162 -6.92 -30.87 19.76
N THR A 163 -6.30 -30.96 20.93
CA THR A 163 -6.36 -29.93 21.95
C THR A 163 -5.16 -29.00 21.76
N LEU A 164 -5.42 -27.72 21.62
CA LEU A 164 -4.40 -26.68 21.54
C LEU A 164 -4.21 -26.03 22.91
N ASN A 165 -3.06 -26.23 23.55
CA ASN A 165 -2.68 -25.45 24.72
C ASN A 165 -2.32 -24.02 24.31
N PRO A 166 -2.25 -23.06 25.24
CA PRO A 166 -1.75 -21.71 24.95
C PRO A 166 -0.41 -21.72 24.20
N GLY A 167 -0.37 -21.08 23.04
CA GLY A 167 0.79 -21.04 22.14
C GLY A 167 0.89 -22.18 21.12
N ASP A 168 0.11 -23.25 21.26
CA ASP A 168 0.12 -24.36 20.30
C ASP A 168 -0.58 -23.97 18.99
N SER A 169 -0.15 -24.61 17.89
CA SER A 169 -0.72 -24.41 16.55
C SER A 169 -1.03 -25.74 15.88
N THR A 170 -2.05 -25.74 15.02
CA THR A 170 -2.39 -26.86 14.13
C THR A 170 -2.76 -26.35 12.74
N SER A 171 -2.55 -27.19 11.72
CA SER A 171 -2.91 -26.87 10.35
C SER A 171 -4.24 -27.47 9.96
N PHE A 172 -4.93 -26.83 9.03
CA PHE A 172 -6.14 -27.36 8.40
C PHE A 172 -6.06 -27.24 6.88
N THR A 173 -6.82 -28.10 6.20
CA THR A 173 -7.03 -28.02 4.75
C THR A 173 -8.47 -28.39 4.43
N LEU A 174 -9.20 -27.47 3.80
CA LEU A 174 -10.59 -27.63 3.39
C LEU A 174 -10.65 -27.62 1.87
N THR A 175 -11.29 -28.63 1.28
CA THR A 175 -11.53 -28.70 -0.16
C THR A 175 -13.01 -28.74 -0.44
N ALA A 176 -13.48 -27.87 -1.33
CA ALA A 176 -14.87 -27.78 -1.72
C ALA A 176 -15.01 -27.86 -3.24
N ARG A 177 -16.10 -28.47 -3.74
CA ARG A 177 -16.48 -28.34 -5.16
C ARG A 177 -17.05 -26.96 -5.43
N ILE A 178 -16.79 -26.45 -6.64
CA ILE A 178 -17.31 -25.15 -7.10
C ILE A 178 -18.81 -25.28 -7.39
N HIS A 179 -19.20 -26.25 -8.25
CA HIS A 179 -20.59 -26.46 -8.64
C HIS A 179 -20.92 -27.94 -8.88
N GLY A 180 -22.21 -28.24 -8.90
CA GLY A 180 -22.77 -29.56 -9.26
C GLY A 180 -22.51 -30.66 -8.23
N GLY A 181 -23.28 -31.73 -8.31
CA GLY A 181 -23.19 -32.90 -7.43
C GLY A 181 -23.85 -32.73 -6.06
N ASP A 182 -24.06 -33.87 -5.37
CA ASP A 182 -24.51 -33.92 -3.99
C ASP A 182 -23.30 -33.81 -3.05
N GLY A 183 -23.46 -33.17 -1.91
CA GLY A 183 -22.44 -33.08 -0.87
C GLY A 183 -21.70 -31.72 -0.84
N ASP A 184 -20.40 -31.74 -0.58
CA ASP A 184 -19.57 -30.56 -0.28
C ASP A 184 -19.36 -29.66 -1.48
N THR A 185 -20.34 -28.82 -1.80
CA THR A 185 -20.31 -27.89 -2.92
C THR A 185 -20.61 -26.45 -2.48
N LEU A 186 -19.89 -25.51 -3.05
CA LEU A 186 -20.13 -24.08 -2.87
C LEU A 186 -21.35 -23.56 -3.65
N ASN A 187 -21.97 -24.41 -4.50
CA ASN A 187 -23.12 -24.06 -5.34
C ASN A 187 -22.92 -22.79 -6.16
N ILE A 188 -21.73 -22.60 -6.71
CA ILE A 188 -21.41 -21.46 -7.58
C ILE A 188 -21.80 -21.84 -9.02
N ASN A 189 -22.87 -21.24 -9.53
CA ASN A 189 -23.46 -21.58 -10.84
C ASN A 189 -23.33 -20.45 -11.88
N ALA A 190 -22.62 -19.38 -11.56
CA ALA A 190 -22.39 -18.26 -12.47
C ALA A 190 -21.07 -17.55 -12.16
N PRO A 191 -20.47 -16.83 -13.12
CA PRO A 191 -19.34 -15.96 -12.86
C PRO A 191 -19.67 -14.90 -11.79
N GLY A 192 -18.64 -14.45 -11.07
CA GLY A 192 -18.75 -13.44 -10.01
C GLY A 192 -17.59 -13.55 -9.01
N VAL A 193 -17.49 -12.61 -8.11
CA VAL A 193 -16.57 -12.69 -6.96
C VAL A 193 -17.39 -13.08 -5.75
N TYR A 194 -17.01 -14.17 -5.12
CA TYR A 194 -17.73 -14.78 -4.00
C TYR A 194 -16.90 -14.71 -2.72
N PRO A 195 -17.43 -14.14 -1.64
CA PRO A 195 -16.77 -14.20 -0.36
C PRO A 195 -16.84 -15.61 0.23
N LEU A 196 -15.71 -16.11 0.69
CA LEU A 196 -15.57 -17.34 1.44
C LEU A 196 -15.24 -17.01 2.90
N LEU A 197 -15.78 -17.82 3.81
CA LEU A 197 -15.55 -17.72 5.23
C LEU A 197 -15.11 -19.09 5.76
N VAL A 198 -13.92 -19.12 6.38
CA VAL A 198 -13.46 -20.27 7.17
C VAL A 198 -13.94 -20.05 8.60
N ASN A 199 -14.92 -20.82 9.04
CA ASN A 199 -15.48 -20.75 10.39
C ASN A 199 -14.83 -21.80 11.28
N VAL A 200 -14.39 -21.39 12.46
CA VAL A 200 -13.80 -22.28 13.47
C VAL A 200 -14.60 -22.24 14.75
N ASN A 201 -15.12 -23.40 15.14
CA ASN A 201 -15.76 -23.63 16.41
C ASN A 201 -14.84 -24.45 17.33
N GLY A 202 -15.07 -24.38 18.63
CA GLY A 202 -14.33 -25.17 19.63
C GLY A 202 -14.80 -24.87 21.04
N ARG A 203 -14.16 -25.51 22.02
CA ARG A 203 -14.41 -25.30 23.44
C ARG A 203 -13.19 -24.70 24.10
N VAL A 204 -13.35 -23.58 24.76
CA VAL A 204 -12.31 -23.00 25.59
C VAL A 204 -12.42 -23.57 26.99
N SER A 205 -11.45 -24.38 27.40
CA SER A 205 -11.50 -25.12 28.67
C SER A 205 -12.77 -26.02 28.76
N ASN A 206 -13.60 -25.83 29.74
CA ASN A 206 -14.84 -26.60 29.97
C ASN A 206 -16.12 -25.87 29.54
N SER A 207 -16.01 -24.84 28.67
CA SER A 207 -17.17 -24.12 28.15
C SER A 207 -17.98 -24.96 27.15
N ASP A 208 -19.16 -24.50 26.78
CA ASP A 208 -19.88 -25.05 25.64
C ASP A 208 -19.13 -24.75 24.32
N SER A 209 -19.37 -25.56 23.29
CA SER A 209 -18.83 -25.32 21.96
C SER A 209 -19.42 -24.04 21.40
N ALA A 210 -18.54 -23.14 21.00
CA ALA A 210 -18.89 -21.85 20.42
C ALA A 210 -18.03 -21.56 19.21
N ARG A 211 -18.45 -20.59 18.38
CA ARG A 211 -17.58 -20.01 17.37
C ARG A 211 -16.46 -19.24 18.07
N LEU A 212 -15.22 -19.56 17.71
CA LEU A 212 -14.03 -18.95 18.31
C LEU A 212 -13.44 -17.88 17.43
N HIS A 213 -13.40 -18.10 16.11
CA HIS A 213 -12.84 -17.17 15.14
C HIS A 213 -13.30 -17.49 13.72
N ASP A 214 -13.08 -16.57 12.80
CA ASP A 214 -13.21 -16.83 11.36
C ASP A 214 -12.12 -16.11 10.55
N ALA A 215 -11.90 -16.58 9.33
CA ALA A 215 -11.10 -15.90 8.32
C ALA A 215 -11.89 -15.81 7.02
N ARG A 216 -11.78 -14.67 6.33
CA ARG A 216 -12.54 -14.39 5.13
C ARG A 216 -11.63 -14.09 3.97
N VAL A 217 -12.11 -14.40 2.75
CA VAL A 217 -11.32 -14.21 1.52
C VAL A 217 -12.25 -14.18 0.31
N LEU A 218 -11.85 -13.51 -0.76
CA LEU A 218 -12.60 -13.44 -2.01
C LEU A 218 -12.16 -14.52 -3.00
N LEU A 219 -13.12 -15.24 -3.59
CA LEU A 219 -12.89 -16.18 -4.68
C LEU A 219 -13.47 -15.63 -5.99
N PRO A 220 -12.63 -15.19 -6.95
CA PRO A 220 -13.08 -14.79 -8.27
C PRO A 220 -13.33 -16.02 -9.15
N VAL A 221 -14.53 -16.11 -9.75
CA VAL A 221 -14.96 -17.15 -10.67
C VAL A 221 -15.26 -16.50 -12.01
N LEU A 222 -14.32 -16.54 -12.95
CA LEU A 222 -14.40 -15.92 -14.27
C LEU A 222 -15.33 -16.69 -15.22
N SER A 223 -15.27 -18.02 -15.15
CA SER A 223 -16.17 -18.94 -15.81
C SER A 223 -16.25 -20.24 -15.00
N LEU A 224 -17.28 -21.04 -15.22
CA LEU A 224 -17.43 -22.31 -14.51
C LEU A 224 -16.45 -23.36 -15.06
N PRO A 225 -15.87 -24.22 -14.20
CA PRO A 225 -15.03 -25.32 -14.64
C PRO A 225 -15.71 -26.19 -15.71
N GLY A 226 -14.96 -26.54 -16.77
CA GLY A 226 -15.49 -27.34 -17.89
C GLY A 226 -16.44 -26.58 -18.83
N SER A 227 -16.62 -25.29 -18.64
CA SER A 227 -17.34 -24.47 -19.61
C SER A 227 -16.42 -24.05 -20.76
N ASP A 228 -16.82 -24.31 -22.00
CA ASP A 228 -16.12 -23.81 -23.21
C ASP A 228 -16.29 -22.28 -23.41
N ARG A 229 -16.98 -21.62 -22.50
CA ARG A 229 -17.14 -20.17 -22.54
C ARG A 229 -15.83 -19.51 -22.15
N GLN A 230 -14.99 -19.30 -23.15
CA GLN A 230 -14.05 -18.18 -23.08
C GLN A 230 -14.86 -16.92 -22.83
N ASP A 231 -14.39 -16.08 -21.93
CA ASP A 231 -14.93 -14.71 -21.77
C ASP A 231 -15.07 -14.13 -23.19
N PRO A 232 -16.25 -13.73 -23.64
CA PRO A 232 -16.43 -13.41 -25.06
C PRO A 232 -15.43 -12.34 -25.45
N ALA A 233 -14.58 -12.65 -26.41
CA ALA A 233 -13.55 -11.78 -27.00
C ALA A 233 -14.11 -10.46 -27.60
N THR A 234 -15.37 -10.16 -27.35
CA THR A 234 -16.13 -9.00 -27.84
C THR A 234 -16.16 -7.83 -26.83
N VAL A 235 -15.61 -8.02 -25.65
CA VAL A 235 -15.53 -6.93 -24.66
C VAL A 235 -14.24 -6.15 -24.90
N ALA A 236 -14.35 -4.84 -25.16
CA ALA A 236 -13.17 -4.00 -25.33
C ALA A 236 -12.28 -4.10 -24.08
N SER A 237 -11.02 -4.49 -24.30
CA SER A 237 -9.99 -4.58 -23.24
C SER A 237 -9.78 -3.22 -22.58
N ARG A 238 -9.31 -3.20 -21.34
CA ARG A 238 -8.93 -1.98 -20.64
C ARG A 238 -7.47 -1.62 -20.92
N PRO A 239 -7.19 -0.45 -21.53
CA PRO A 239 -5.84 0.08 -21.58
C PRO A 239 -5.30 0.23 -20.14
N THR A 240 -4.15 -0.37 -19.85
CA THR A 240 -3.66 -0.48 -18.47
C THR A 240 -2.23 0.04 -18.36
N THR A 241 -2.03 0.95 -17.42
CA THR A 241 -0.72 1.49 -17.02
C THR A 241 -0.45 1.12 -15.57
N ILE A 242 0.78 0.75 -15.24
CA ILE A 242 1.21 0.34 -13.91
C ILE A 242 2.31 1.27 -13.44
N LEU A 243 2.04 2.02 -12.37
CA LEU A 243 3.08 2.73 -11.65
C LEU A 243 3.84 1.71 -10.80
N TRP A 244 5.15 1.63 -11.00
CA TRP A 244 6.00 0.67 -10.30
C TRP A 244 6.87 1.39 -9.27
N PRO A 245 6.46 1.42 -7.99
CA PRO A 245 7.15 2.23 -6.99
C PRO A 245 8.42 1.55 -6.50
N LEU A 246 9.50 2.33 -6.42
CA LEU A 246 10.75 1.97 -5.79
C LEU A 246 11.10 3.07 -4.78
N ALA A 247 10.76 2.87 -3.52
CA ALA A 247 10.97 3.82 -2.45
C ALA A 247 11.42 3.12 -1.16
N LEU A 248 12.09 3.87 -0.30
CA LEU A 248 12.48 3.43 1.03
C LEU A 248 11.24 3.25 1.92
N THR A 249 11.18 2.16 2.66
CA THR A 249 10.28 2.03 3.80
C THR A 249 10.87 2.72 5.04
N PRO A 250 10.07 2.98 6.09
CA PRO A 250 10.59 3.53 7.35
C PRO A 250 11.71 2.71 7.98
N GLN A 251 11.64 1.39 7.80
CA GLN A 251 12.61 0.45 8.34
C GLN A 251 13.93 0.48 7.57
N GLU A 252 13.92 0.90 6.29
CA GLU A 252 15.07 1.03 5.40
C GLU A 252 15.66 2.44 5.40
N ALA A 253 14.98 3.42 5.99
CA ALA A 253 15.44 4.80 6.04
C ALA A 253 16.81 4.89 6.75
N SER A 254 17.71 5.67 6.17
CA SER A 254 19.10 5.77 6.61
C SER A 254 19.42 7.11 7.26
N TYR A 255 20.44 7.12 8.11
CA TYR A 255 21.06 8.32 8.62
C TYR A 255 22.16 8.80 7.67
N TYR A 256 22.25 10.12 7.49
CA TYR A 256 23.38 10.72 6.77
C TYR A 256 24.32 11.40 7.74
N SER A 257 25.56 10.97 7.77
CA SER A 257 26.65 11.78 8.26
C SER A 257 26.98 12.85 7.21
N PHE A 258 27.38 14.03 7.65
CA PHE A 258 27.95 15.08 6.77
C PHE A 258 29.29 14.66 6.12
N SER A 259 29.82 13.50 6.47
CA SER A 259 31.01 12.90 5.88
C SER A 259 30.71 12.29 4.50
N SER A 260 31.78 12.04 3.73
CA SER A 260 31.69 11.34 2.43
C SER A 260 31.26 9.87 2.56
N ILE A 261 31.27 9.31 3.77
CA ILE A 261 30.93 7.92 4.07
C ILE A 261 29.45 7.86 4.47
N ALA A 262 28.68 6.95 3.84
CA ALA A 262 27.32 6.69 4.25
C ALA A 262 27.30 5.96 5.61
N VAL A 263 26.42 6.40 6.49
CA VAL A 263 26.12 5.72 7.75
C VAL A 263 24.66 5.34 7.76
N LEU A 264 24.38 4.05 7.82
CA LEU A 264 23.02 3.52 7.87
C LEU A 264 22.61 3.27 9.32
N ARG A 265 21.32 3.42 9.57
CA ARG A 265 20.70 3.13 10.86
C ARG A 265 20.75 1.64 11.21
N ASN A 266 20.60 0.77 10.21
CA ASN A 266 20.61 -0.68 10.31
C ASN A 266 20.95 -1.29 8.93
N GLU A 267 21.00 -2.62 8.84
CA GLU A 267 21.26 -3.35 7.58
C GLU A 267 20.00 -3.58 6.72
N ASN A 268 18.83 -3.11 7.12
CA ASN A 268 17.55 -3.46 6.46
C ASN A 268 17.54 -3.09 4.96
N LEU A 269 18.08 -1.92 4.60
CA LEU A 269 18.20 -1.55 3.19
C LEU A 269 19.10 -2.52 2.43
N GLY A 270 20.24 -2.90 3.00
CA GLY A 270 21.16 -3.86 2.39
C GLY A 270 20.49 -5.22 2.16
N ILE A 271 19.76 -5.71 3.16
CA ILE A 271 18.98 -6.95 3.07
C ILE A 271 17.91 -6.82 1.96
N SER A 272 17.24 -5.67 1.88
CA SER A 272 16.21 -5.41 0.87
C SER A 272 16.74 -5.40 -0.57
N LEU A 273 18.01 -5.02 -0.77
CA LEU A 273 18.69 -5.04 -2.07
C LEU A 273 19.22 -6.43 -2.46
N GLY A 274 19.44 -7.31 -1.48
CA GLY A 274 19.99 -8.65 -1.66
C GLY A 274 18.98 -9.67 -2.15
N GLU A 275 19.43 -10.90 -2.34
CA GLU A 275 18.60 -12.04 -2.73
C GLU A 275 17.42 -12.21 -1.76
N HIS A 276 16.22 -12.42 -2.29
CA HIS A 276 14.94 -12.48 -1.57
C HIS A 276 14.51 -11.17 -0.85
N GLY A 277 15.28 -10.10 -0.98
CA GLY A 277 14.91 -8.79 -0.43
C GLY A 277 13.78 -8.11 -1.20
N ARG A 278 13.04 -7.22 -0.53
CA ARG A 278 11.88 -6.53 -1.09
C ARG A 278 12.21 -5.72 -2.37
N LEU A 279 13.26 -4.90 -2.32
CA LEU A 279 13.64 -4.06 -3.46
C LEU A 279 14.21 -4.90 -4.62
N ARG A 280 14.89 -6.01 -4.31
CA ARG A 280 15.32 -6.97 -5.33
C ARG A 280 14.12 -7.63 -5.99
N ALA A 281 13.17 -8.14 -5.22
CA ALA A 281 11.97 -8.78 -5.74
C ALA A 281 11.14 -7.82 -6.61
N LEU A 282 10.99 -6.56 -6.21
CA LEU A 282 10.32 -5.52 -7.02
C LEU A 282 11.05 -5.29 -8.36
N LEU A 283 12.37 -5.23 -8.35
CA LEU A 283 13.15 -5.02 -9.56
C LEU A 283 13.05 -6.22 -10.52
N ASP A 284 13.16 -7.44 -10.00
CA ASP A 284 13.10 -8.68 -10.77
C ASP A 284 11.70 -8.90 -11.37
N ALA A 285 10.65 -8.60 -10.60
CA ALA A 285 9.27 -8.67 -11.08
C ALA A 285 9.00 -7.66 -12.20
N ALA A 286 9.47 -6.41 -12.07
CA ALA A 286 9.38 -5.42 -13.13
C ALA A 286 10.13 -5.89 -14.39
N GLY A 287 11.36 -6.38 -14.23
CA GLY A 287 12.15 -6.93 -15.34
C GLY A 287 11.46 -8.10 -16.04
N SER A 288 10.72 -8.91 -15.30
CA SER A 288 9.91 -10.01 -15.84
C SER A 288 8.72 -9.50 -16.68
N LEU A 289 8.04 -8.44 -16.24
CA LEU A 289 6.95 -7.80 -16.99
C LEU A 289 7.46 -7.11 -18.26
N LEU A 290 8.61 -6.44 -18.20
CA LEU A 290 9.21 -5.76 -19.34
C LEU A 290 9.68 -6.73 -20.46
N LYS A 291 9.91 -7.99 -20.12
CA LYS A 291 10.22 -9.06 -21.10
C LYS A 291 8.94 -9.64 -21.76
N ASP A 292 7.78 -9.37 -21.19
CA ASP A 292 6.51 -9.84 -21.73
C ASP A 292 6.00 -8.86 -22.79
N HIS A 293 5.90 -9.31 -24.05
CA HIS A 293 5.48 -8.47 -25.18
C HIS A 293 4.07 -7.88 -25.02
N ALA A 294 3.20 -8.53 -24.26
CA ALA A 294 1.85 -8.06 -24.02
C ALA A 294 1.78 -6.97 -22.92
N LEU A 295 2.83 -6.81 -22.10
CA LEU A 295 2.84 -5.94 -20.91
C LEU A 295 4.01 -4.95 -20.86
N ASN A 296 5.00 -5.07 -21.74
CA ASN A 296 6.27 -4.31 -21.64
C ASN A 296 6.10 -2.78 -21.69
N HIS A 297 5.04 -2.27 -22.32
CA HIS A 297 4.77 -0.83 -22.39
C HIS A 297 3.88 -0.31 -21.24
N SER A 298 3.39 -1.19 -20.37
CA SER A 298 2.48 -0.79 -19.28
C SER A 298 3.18 -0.28 -18.03
N VAL A 299 4.47 -0.56 -17.85
CA VAL A 299 5.20 -0.26 -16.62
C VAL A 299 5.87 1.11 -16.68
N CYS A 300 5.61 1.97 -15.68
CA CYS A 300 6.34 3.20 -15.44
C CYS A 300 6.95 3.17 -14.05
N PHE A 301 8.28 3.24 -13.95
CA PHE A 301 8.98 3.28 -12.67
C PHE A 301 8.76 4.62 -11.97
N ALA A 302 8.37 4.56 -10.70
CA ALA A 302 8.22 5.72 -9.84
C ALA A 302 9.26 5.62 -8.71
N ILE A 303 10.29 6.46 -8.75
CA ILE A 303 11.51 6.22 -7.97
C ILE A 303 11.77 7.34 -6.98
N ASP A 304 12.00 6.97 -5.71
CA ASP A 304 12.44 7.88 -4.66
C ASP A 304 13.92 8.25 -4.86
N PRO A 305 14.25 9.54 -5.05
CA PRO A 305 15.64 9.98 -5.20
C PRO A 305 16.52 9.70 -3.99
N ASP A 306 15.93 9.60 -2.78
CA ASP A 306 16.69 9.27 -1.58
C ASP A 306 17.16 7.81 -1.57
N LEU A 307 16.33 6.90 -2.08
CA LEU A 307 16.73 5.51 -2.32
C LEU A 307 17.94 5.46 -3.25
N LEU A 308 17.89 6.13 -4.41
CA LEU A 308 18.99 6.14 -5.37
C LEU A 308 20.29 6.70 -4.78
N ARG A 309 20.18 7.81 -4.05
CA ARG A 309 21.32 8.43 -3.39
C ARG A 309 21.94 7.52 -2.35
N THR A 310 21.11 6.84 -1.58
CA THR A 310 21.58 5.95 -0.52
C THR A 310 22.25 4.72 -1.11
N VAL A 311 21.62 4.09 -2.10
CA VAL A 311 22.17 2.91 -2.78
C VAL A 311 23.50 3.25 -3.49
N ASP A 312 23.59 4.38 -4.21
CA ASP A 312 24.86 4.82 -4.82
C ASP A 312 25.99 4.94 -3.78
N ARG A 313 25.70 5.45 -2.60
CA ARG A 313 26.69 5.50 -1.52
C ARG A 313 27.09 4.14 -0.98
N MET A 314 26.14 3.20 -0.95
CA MET A 314 26.40 1.80 -0.53
C MET A 314 27.23 1.01 -1.57
N THR A 315 27.35 1.48 -2.81
CA THR A 315 28.26 0.85 -3.81
C THR A 315 29.72 0.94 -3.41
N ARG A 316 30.05 1.71 -2.40
CA ARG A 316 31.37 1.90 -1.78
C ARG A 316 31.32 1.46 -0.32
N PRO A 317 32.46 1.28 0.35
CA PRO A 317 32.47 0.93 1.77
C PRO A 317 31.65 1.94 2.59
N TYR A 318 30.70 1.45 3.36
CA TYR A 318 29.80 2.23 4.23
C TYR A 318 29.80 1.68 5.66
N ARG A 319 29.20 2.42 6.59
CA ARG A 319 29.09 2.07 7.99
C ARG A 319 27.63 1.86 8.37
N VAL A 320 27.41 1.07 9.41
CA VAL A 320 26.10 0.80 10.00
C VAL A 320 26.21 0.95 11.51
N LEU A 321 25.23 1.60 12.14
CA LEU A 321 25.18 1.72 13.59
C LEU A 321 25.02 0.34 14.23
N ASN A 322 25.75 0.08 15.33
CA ASN A 322 25.60 -1.16 16.09
C ASN A 322 24.21 -1.25 16.75
N THR A 323 23.73 -0.13 17.26
CA THR A 323 22.37 0.03 17.78
C THR A 323 21.67 1.13 16.99
N PRO A 324 20.48 0.88 16.43
CA PRO A 324 19.72 1.90 15.69
C PRO A 324 19.52 3.18 16.55
N ASN A 325 19.78 4.34 15.94
CA ASN A 325 19.68 5.65 16.58
C ASN A 325 20.69 5.95 17.73
N ASN A 326 21.63 5.07 18.00
CA ASN A 326 22.63 5.28 19.04
C ASN A 326 24.06 5.34 18.46
N TRP A 327 24.61 6.55 18.34
CA TRP A 327 25.96 6.79 17.82
C TRP A 327 27.06 6.40 18.84
N HIS A 328 26.73 6.33 20.11
CA HIS A 328 27.67 6.02 21.18
C HIS A 328 28.09 4.55 21.20
N ASP A 329 27.24 3.64 20.69
CA ASP A 329 27.52 2.21 20.62
C ASP A 329 28.48 1.84 19.47
N GLY A 330 28.93 2.85 18.72
CA GLY A 330 29.86 2.65 17.60
C GLY A 330 29.18 2.13 16.32
N MET A 331 30.02 1.78 15.36
CA MET A 331 29.60 1.39 14.02
C MET A 331 30.44 0.25 13.49
N HIS A 332 29.84 -0.64 12.71
CA HIS A 332 30.53 -1.67 11.95
C HIS A 332 30.52 -1.39 10.44
N ARG A 333 31.27 -2.14 9.68
CA ARG A 333 31.30 -2.06 8.22
C ARG A 333 30.05 -2.72 7.66
N GLY A 334 29.34 -2.02 6.74
CA GLY A 334 28.20 -2.59 6.02
C GLY A 334 28.61 -3.77 5.12
N LYS A 335 27.70 -4.75 4.96
CA LYS A 335 27.96 -6.04 4.33
C LYS A 335 27.45 -6.12 2.87
N HIS A 336 26.54 -5.23 2.46
CA HIS A 336 25.76 -5.34 1.22
C HIS A 336 26.26 -4.43 0.08
N THR A 337 27.57 -4.16 0.01
CA THR A 337 28.14 -3.33 -1.07
C THR A 337 27.93 -3.95 -2.45
N LYS A 338 28.08 -5.28 -2.57
CA LYS A 338 27.89 -5.98 -3.86
C LYS A 338 26.41 -5.98 -4.28
N ASP A 339 25.50 -6.15 -3.32
CA ASP A 339 24.07 -6.13 -3.59
C ASP A 339 23.65 -4.75 -4.09
N ALA A 340 24.15 -3.68 -3.48
CA ALA A 340 23.92 -2.31 -3.91
C ALA A 340 24.47 -2.04 -5.34
N GLN A 341 25.65 -2.55 -5.66
CA GLN A 341 26.25 -2.44 -6.99
C GLN A 341 25.38 -3.14 -8.04
N SER A 342 25.06 -4.41 -7.83
CA SER A 342 24.23 -5.18 -8.76
C SER A 342 22.85 -4.55 -8.93
N TRP A 343 22.20 -4.16 -7.83
CA TRP A 343 20.84 -3.59 -7.88
C TRP A 343 20.77 -2.29 -8.67
N ILE A 344 21.72 -1.35 -8.46
CA ILE A 344 21.71 -0.05 -9.17
C ILE A 344 22.05 -0.20 -10.66
N GLU A 345 22.92 -1.16 -11.02
CA GLU A 345 23.24 -1.47 -12.41
C GLU A 345 22.04 -2.08 -13.14
N ASP A 346 21.37 -3.04 -12.52
CA ASP A 346 20.17 -3.67 -13.07
C ASP A 346 19.05 -2.63 -13.22
N LEU A 347 18.86 -1.75 -12.23
CA LEU A 347 17.88 -0.67 -12.32
C LEU A 347 18.19 0.29 -13.48
N ARG A 348 19.44 0.71 -13.65
CA ARG A 348 19.86 1.55 -14.78
C ARG A 348 19.56 0.86 -16.12
N SER A 349 19.87 -0.42 -16.22
CA SER A 349 19.59 -1.22 -17.42
C SER A 349 18.08 -1.27 -17.72
N LEU A 350 17.25 -1.56 -16.72
CA LEU A 350 15.80 -1.66 -16.89
C LEU A 350 15.16 -0.31 -17.20
N THR A 351 15.67 0.77 -16.64
CA THR A 351 15.09 2.11 -16.82
C THR A 351 15.59 2.84 -18.07
N ALA A 352 16.66 2.38 -18.72
CA ALA A 352 17.29 3.08 -19.85
C ALA A 352 16.29 3.51 -20.94
N ASN A 353 15.42 2.60 -21.37
CA ASN A 353 14.42 2.80 -22.41
C ASN A 353 12.96 2.80 -21.91
N ASN A 354 12.74 2.71 -20.61
CA ASN A 354 11.41 2.61 -20.03
C ASN A 354 11.01 3.90 -19.32
N CYS A 355 9.71 4.06 -19.09
CA CYS A 355 9.14 5.20 -18.37
C CYS A 355 9.71 5.32 -16.95
N VAL A 356 10.08 6.54 -16.55
CA VAL A 356 10.50 6.86 -15.19
C VAL A 356 9.91 8.20 -14.76
N ILE A 357 9.31 8.24 -13.59
CA ILE A 357 8.93 9.46 -12.87
C ILE A 357 9.67 9.53 -11.53
N ALA A 358 9.95 10.73 -11.05
CA ALA A 358 10.53 10.94 -9.73
C ALA A 358 9.42 11.08 -8.68
N LEU A 359 9.54 10.37 -7.58
CA LEU A 359 8.71 10.56 -6.40
C LEU A 359 9.16 11.78 -5.59
N PRO A 360 8.29 12.35 -4.73
CA PRO A 360 8.71 13.30 -3.72
C PRO A 360 9.82 12.70 -2.85
N TRP A 361 10.86 13.47 -2.59
CA TRP A 361 12.05 13.06 -1.85
C TRP A 361 11.67 12.43 -0.49
N SER A 362 12.17 11.22 -0.21
CA SER A 362 11.91 10.47 1.04
C SER A 362 10.41 10.33 1.38
N GLY A 363 9.54 10.32 0.40
CA GLY A 363 8.09 10.26 0.62
C GLY A 363 7.51 11.49 1.30
N ALA A 364 8.11 12.69 1.08
CA ALA A 364 7.62 13.93 1.66
C ALA A 364 6.17 14.20 1.26
N SER A 365 5.36 14.59 2.23
CA SER A 365 4.00 15.08 1.98
C SER A 365 4.05 16.44 1.32
N LEU A 366 3.59 16.53 0.07
CA LEU A 366 3.53 17.80 -0.65
C LEU A 366 2.56 18.77 0.01
N ALA A 367 1.41 18.31 0.50
CA ALA A 367 0.47 19.13 1.24
C ALA A 367 1.10 19.75 2.49
N THR A 368 1.77 18.94 3.31
CA THR A 368 2.49 19.44 4.48
C THR A 368 3.60 20.41 4.09
N THR A 369 4.35 20.10 3.01
CA THR A 369 5.42 20.97 2.53
C THR A 369 4.88 22.32 2.07
N THR A 370 3.76 22.34 1.33
CA THR A 370 3.10 23.58 0.89
C THR A 370 2.65 24.44 2.07
N HIS A 371 2.07 23.80 3.08
CA HIS A 371 1.57 24.53 4.26
C HIS A 371 2.71 25.18 5.06
N LEU A 372 3.82 24.48 5.22
CA LEU A 372 4.94 24.94 6.03
C LEU A 372 5.92 25.84 5.25
N LEU A 373 6.10 25.58 3.99
CA LEU A 373 7.07 26.21 3.09
C LEU A 373 6.43 26.40 1.70
N PRO A 374 5.51 27.35 1.52
CA PRO A 374 4.71 27.50 0.30
C PRO A 374 5.52 27.58 -1.00
N ASP A 375 6.73 28.15 -0.93
CA ASP A 375 7.61 28.33 -2.11
C ASP A 375 8.50 27.10 -2.41
N LYS A 376 8.39 26.02 -1.63
CA LYS A 376 9.31 24.88 -1.71
C LYS A 376 8.82 23.64 -2.45
N PRO A 377 7.51 23.35 -2.58
CA PRO A 377 7.04 22.12 -3.23
C PRO A 377 7.55 21.96 -4.66
N HIS A 378 7.51 23.02 -5.47
CA HIS A 378 8.05 22.99 -6.83
C HIS A 378 9.56 22.70 -6.84
N GLN A 379 10.34 23.42 -6.02
CA GLN A 379 11.79 23.18 -5.92
C GLN A 379 12.09 21.73 -5.47
N LEU A 380 11.32 21.20 -4.54
CA LEU A 380 11.43 19.81 -4.07
C LEU A 380 11.27 18.83 -5.23
N MET A 381 10.24 18.99 -6.04
CA MET A 381 9.98 18.10 -7.18
C MET A 381 11.06 18.24 -8.27
N GLU A 382 11.52 19.46 -8.55
CA GLU A 382 12.62 19.71 -9.49
C GLU A 382 13.94 19.08 -9.01
N ASP A 383 14.25 19.17 -7.72
CA ASP A 383 15.41 18.52 -7.14
C ASP A 383 15.27 17.00 -7.16
N SER A 384 14.08 16.46 -6.89
CA SER A 384 13.78 15.04 -7.00
C SER A 384 14.02 14.52 -8.42
N ARG A 385 13.51 15.22 -9.44
CA ARG A 385 13.72 14.88 -10.85
C ARG A 385 15.20 14.92 -11.25
N ARG A 386 15.89 15.98 -10.87
CA ARG A 386 17.30 16.18 -11.18
C ARG A 386 18.19 15.11 -10.59
N VAL A 387 17.93 14.74 -9.34
CA VAL A 387 18.69 13.69 -8.65
C VAL A 387 18.39 12.32 -9.23
N THR A 388 17.12 12.01 -9.52
CA THR A 388 16.75 10.77 -10.19
C THR A 388 17.41 10.66 -11.57
N ALA A 389 17.37 11.72 -12.38
CA ALA A 389 18.03 11.78 -13.68
C ALA A 389 19.54 11.55 -13.57
N TYR A 390 20.18 12.16 -12.57
CA TYR A 390 21.62 12.04 -12.34
C TYR A 390 22.04 10.60 -12.03
N PHE A 391 21.37 9.93 -11.09
CA PHE A 391 21.75 8.57 -10.67
C PHE A 391 21.38 7.50 -11.70
N LEU A 392 20.33 7.73 -12.49
CA LEU A 392 19.94 6.81 -13.58
C LEU A 392 20.66 7.09 -14.90
N HIS A 393 21.47 8.16 -15.00
CA HIS A 393 22.08 8.62 -16.24
C HIS A 393 21.06 8.81 -17.38
N LYS A 394 19.90 9.37 -17.06
CA LYS A 394 18.75 9.48 -17.96
C LYS A 394 18.12 10.87 -17.86
N HIS A 395 17.66 11.42 -19.00
CA HIS A 395 16.82 12.61 -18.99
C HIS A 395 15.38 12.24 -18.64
N LEU A 396 14.81 12.91 -17.64
CA LEU A 396 13.40 12.80 -17.28
C LEU A 396 12.67 14.00 -17.90
N THR A 397 11.81 13.75 -18.87
CA THR A 397 11.05 14.76 -19.60
C THR A 397 9.68 15.03 -18.99
N SER A 398 9.19 14.14 -18.16
CA SER A 398 7.85 14.17 -17.61
C SER A 398 7.82 15.02 -16.32
N HIS A 399 6.90 16.00 -16.26
CA HIS A 399 6.59 16.79 -15.08
C HIS A 399 5.39 16.18 -14.30
N VAL A 400 5.40 14.87 -14.15
CA VAL A 400 4.36 14.14 -13.44
C VAL A 400 4.63 14.20 -11.95
N ILE A 401 3.59 14.51 -11.19
CA ILE A 401 3.58 14.50 -9.73
C ILE A 401 2.60 13.44 -9.23
N TRP A 402 3.11 12.50 -8.48
CA TRP A 402 2.33 11.52 -7.75
C TRP A 402 2.54 11.74 -6.24
N PRO A 403 1.60 12.41 -5.52
CA PRO A 403 1.71 12.66 -4.09
C PRO A 403 1.67 11.35 -3.30
N ASN A 404 2.46 11.26 -2.24
CA ASN A 404 2.46 10.10 -1.34
C ASN A 404 1.09 9.89 -0.67
N THR A 405 0.40 10.98 -0.34
CA THR A 405 -0.95 10.93 0.26
C THR A 405 -2.05 10.56 -0.75
N GLY A 406 -1.76 10.55 -2.04
CA GLY A 406 -2.75 10.34 -3.11
C GLY A 406 -3.72 11.48 -3.30
N THR A 407 -3.64 12.52 -2.48
CA THR A 407 -4.54 13.69 -2.49
C THR A 407 -3.76 14.99 -2.46
N LEU A 408 -4.35 16.03 -2.99
CA LEU A 408 -3.92 17.43 -2.89
C LEU A 408 -5.17 18.28 -2.69
N THR A 409 -5.02 19.39 -1.98
CA THR A 409 -6.08 20.39 -1.86
C THR A 409 -5.91 21.48 -2.93
N PRO A 410 -6.95 22.26 -3.22
CA PRO A 410 -6.81 23.43 -4.10
C PRO A 410 -5.71 24.40 -3.66
N TYR A 411 -5.40 24.45 -2.36
CA TYR A 411 -4.35 25.30 -1.79
C TYR A 411 -2.94 24.81 -2.19
N ASP A 412 -2.76 23.50 -2.38
CA ASP A 412 -1.44 22.91 -2.69
C ASP A 412 -1.03 23.10 -4.16
N ILE A 413 -2.01 23.27 -5.05
CA ILE A 413 -1.80 23.23 -6.50
C ILE A 413 -0.97 24.39 -7.03
N PRO A 414 -1.20 25.65 -6.62
CA PRO A 414 -0.40 26.78 -7.13
C PRO A 414 1.11 26.64 -6.88
N ALA A 415 1.48 25.89 -5.83
CA ALA A 415 2.87 25.64 -5.48
C ALA A 415 3.54 24.57 -6.37
N LEU A 416 2.80 23.88 -7.26
CA LEU A 416 3.29 22.75 -8.07
C LEU A 416 3.48 23.04 -9.55
N ASP A 417 3.16 24.24 -10.00
CA ASP A 417 3.34 24.79 -11.34
C ASP A 417 3.22 23.78 -12.52
N HIS A 418 2.19 23.96 -13.36
CA HIS A 418 1.95 23.25 -14.64
C HIS A 418 2.27 21.74 -14.72
N SER A 419 2.24 21.01 -13.59
CA SER A 419 2.56 19.58 -13.54
C SER A 419 1.34 18.72 -13.87
N GLU A 420 1.59 17.53 -14.40
CA GLU A 420 0.60 16.46 -14.55
C GLU A 420 0.39 15.78 -13.20
N LEU A 421 -0.82 15.75 -12.71
CA LEU A 421 -1.14 15.21 -11.38
C LEU A 421 -1.72 13.79 -11.48
N LEU A 422 -1.14 12.85 -10.75
CA LEU A 422 -1.69 11.51 -10.53
C LEU A 422 -2.29 11.46 -9.12
N LEU A 423 -3.61 11.47 -9.03
CA LEU A 423 -4.31 11.47 -7.74
C LEU A 423 -5.19 10.24 -7.58
N SER A 424 -5.52 9.92 -6.34
CA SER A 424 -6.53 8.92 -6.04
C SER A 424 -7.89 9.33 -6.60
N SER A 425 -8.68 8.38 -7.08
CA SER A 425 -10.05 8.65 -7.53
C SER A 425 -10.93 9.26 -6.43
N THR A 426 -10.60 9.03 -5.15
CA THR A 426 -11.30 9.64 -4.00
C THR A 426 -10.93 11.10 -3.74
N ALA A 427 -9.85 11.58 -4.32
CA ALA A 427 -9.44 12.99 -4.21
C ALA A 427 -10.33 13.94 -5.04
N LEU A 428 -11.20 13.38 -5.87
CA LEU A 428 -11.96 14.11 -6.87
C LEU A 428 -13.44 13.82 -6.72
N THR A 429 -14.27 14.87 -6.75
CA THR A 429 -15.71 14.75 -6.88
C THR A 429 -16.05 14.81 -8.37
N THR A 430 -16.48 13.70 -8.93
CA THR A 430 -16.93 13.64 -10.32
C THR A 430 -18.44 13.52 -10.38
N HIS A 431 -19.05 14.25 -11.31
CA HIS A 431 -20.45 14.08 -11.61
C HIS A 431 -20.74 12.91 -12.58
N THR A 432 -19.70 12.19 -13.01
CA THR A 432 -19.83 11.03 -13.92
C THR A 432 -18.85 9.93 -13.55
N ASP A 433 -19.35 8.69 -13.47
CA ASP A 433 -18.55 7.49 -13.19
C ASP A 433 -17.58 7.09 -14.33
N LYS A 434 -17.49 7.87 -15.40
CA LYS A 434 -16.68 7.58 -16.58
C LYS A 434 -15.41 8.44 -16.57
N GLY A 435 -14.57 8.24 -15.57
CA GLY A 435 -13.39 9.06 -15.38
C GLY A 435 -12.19 8.65 -16.22
N PHE A 436 -11.94 9.43 -17.27
CA PHE A 436 -10.61 9.55 -17.87
C PHE A 436 -9.85 10.68 -17.17
N GLY A 437 -9.07 11.49 -17.73
CA GLY A 437 -8.50 12.65 -17.05
C GLY A 437 -9.55 13.69 -16.64
N GLN A 438 -9.25 14.42 -15.60
CA GLN A 438 -10.10 15.51 -15.12
C GLN A 438 -9.39 16.84 -15.30
N LEU A 439 -10.06 17.77 -15.96
CA LEU A 439 -9.59 19.14 -16.08
C LEU A 439 -10.13 19.95 -14.89
N LEU A 440 -9.24 20.30 -13.98
CA LEU A 440 -9.53 21.13 -12.84
C LEU A 440 -9.15 22.59 -13.14
N ARG A 441 -9.98 23.52 -12.72
CA ARG A 441 -9.69 24.96 -12.79
C ARG A 441 -9.50 25.50 -11.38
N TYR A 442 -8.37 26.14 -11.17
CA TYR A 442 -8.10 26.86 -9.93
C TYR A 442 -7.37 28.17 -10.27
N ASP A 443 -7.85 29.29 -9.74
CA ASP A 443 -7.23 30.63 -9.88
C ASP A 443 -6.75 30.96 -11.32
N HIS A 444 -7.66 30.81 -12.30
CA HIS A 444 -7.41 30.99 -13.73
C HIS A 444 -6.46 29.95 -14.41
N ALA A 445 -5.78 29.11 -13.66
CA ALA A 445 -4.96 28.03 -14.19
C ALA A 445 -5.79 26.75 -14.44
N ARG A 446 -5.30 25.90 -15.36
CA ARG A 446 -5.90 24.61 -15.70
C ARG A 446 -4.92 23.52 -15.36
N TYR A 447 -5.36 22.54 -14.61
CA TYR A 447 -4.59 21.35 -14.24
C TYR A 447 -5.27 20.11 -14.78
N THR A 448 -4.48 19.21 -15.35
CA THR A 448 -4.99 17.89 -15.74
C THR A 448 -4.63 16.89 -14.67
N VAL A 449 -5.64 16.17 -14.19
CA VAL A 449 -5.48 15.10 -13.21
C VAL A 449 -5.83 13.78 -13.87
N THR A 450 -4.94 12.81 -13.78
CA THR A 450 -5.21 11.43 -14.17
C THR A 450 -5.44 10.62 -12.89
N PRO A 451 -6.69 10.23 -12.62
CA PRO A 451 -7.00 9.49 -11.39
C PRO A 451 -6.57 8.03 -11.51
N TYR A 452 -5.99 7.49 -10.44
CA TYR A 452 -5.83 6.05 -10.28
C TYR A 452 -6.94 5.45 -9.40
N ASP A 453 -7.19 4.15 -9.57
CA ASP A 453 -8.26 3.44 -8.86
C ASP A 453 -7.93 3.28 -7.37
N SER A 454 -8.66 4.01 -6.51
CA SER A 454 -8.43 4.01 -5.05
C SER A 454 -8.73 2.65 -4.41
N THR A 455 -9.76 1.95 -4.87
CA THR A 455 -10.15 0.63 -4.31
C THR A 455 -9.05 -0.39 -4.54
N LEU A 456 -8.52 -0.45 -5.78
CA LEU A 456 -7.41 -1.35 -6.11
C LEU A 456 -6.12 -0.96 -5.39
N SER A 457 -5.82 0.36 -5.34
CA SER A 457 -4.65 0.85 -4.61
C SER A 457 -4.71 0.56 -3.11
N THR A 458 -5.91 0.63 -2.51
CA THR A 458 -6.15 0.24 -1.10
C THR A 458 -5.91 -1.26 -0.90
N ALA A 459 -6.43 -2.10 -1.80
CA ALA A 459 -6.20 -3.55 -1.74
C ALA A 459 -4.71 -3.90 -1.86
N LEU A 460 -3.99 -3.26 -2.79
CA LEU A 460 -2.55 -3.44 -2.95
C LEU A 460 -1.73 -2.90 -1.76
N ALA A 461 -2.19 -1.84 -1.09
CA ALA A 461 -1.55 -1.31 0.10
C ALA A 461 -1.67 -2.25 1.31
N ALA A 462 -2.71 -3.06 1.34
CA ALA A 462 -2.93 -4.06 2.39
C ALA A 462 -2.09 -5.34 2.18
N THR A 463 -1.40 -5.51 1.04
CA THR A 463 -0.56 -6.70 0.78
C THR A 463 0.80 -6.60 1.46
N GLY A 464 1.48 -7.75 1.57
CA GLY A 464 2.83 -7.85 2.09
C GLY A 464 2.92 -7.95 3.61
N GLN A 465 4.16 -7.81 4.10
CA GLN A 465 4.49 -8.01 5.51
C GLN A 465 4.17 -6.81 6.40
N ASN A 466 4.19 -5.60 5.85
CA ASN A 466 3.87 -4.36 6.56
C ASN A 466 2.69 -3.65 5.87
N PRO A 467 1.49 -4.22 5.97
CA PRO A 467 0.31 -3.69 5.32
C PRO A 467 -0.08 -2.33 5.92
N VAL A 468 -0.67 -1.47 5.11
CA VAL A 468 -1.14 -0.15 5.55
C VAL A 468 -2.51 0.17 4.98
N ASN A 469 -3.32 0.89 5.75
CA ASN A 469 -4.45 1.63 5.21
C ASN A 469 -3.96 3.01 4.80
N THR A 470 -4.07 3.32 3.52
CA THR A 470 -3.60 4.62 3.00
C THR A 470 -4.60 5.73 3.32
N PRO A 471 -4.15 7.01 3.39
CA PRO A 471 -5.04 8.14 3.68
C PRO A 471 -6.20 8.27 2.67
N TYR A 472 -5.99 7.84 1.43
CA TYR A 472 -7.00 7.88 0.38
C TYR A 472 -7.91 6.63 0.35
N SER A 473 -7.72 5.67 1.26
CA SER A 473 -8.60 4.50 1.32
C SER A 473 -10.01 4.91 1.73
N PRO A 474 -11.04 4.59 0.93
CA PRO A 474 -12.42 4.77 1.34
C PRO A 474 -12.68 4.02 2.65
N SER A 475 -13.50 4.57 3.53
CA SER A 475 -13.79 3.96 4.83
C SER A 475 -14.35 2.55 4.72
N ASP A 476 -15.21 2.33 3.73
CA ASP A 476 -15.84 1.04 3.41
C ASP A 476 -14.89 0.04 2.72
N SER A 477 -13.69 0.47 2.33
CA SER A 477 -12.68 -0.36 1.67
C SER A 477 -11.45 -0.63 2.54
N ARG A 478 -11.41 -0.14 3.77
CA ARG A 478 -10.27 -0.34 4.69
C ARG A 478 -10.19 -1.78 5.18
N TYR A 479 -8.96 -2.25 5.38
CA TYR A 479 -8.68 -3.59 5.87
C TYR A 479 -8.50 -3.61 7.39
N VAL A 480 -8.99 -4.67 8.03
CA VAL A 480 -8.61 -4.99 9.42
C VAL A 480 -7.27 -5.72 9.36
N LEU A 481 -6.19 -4.94 9.30
CA LEU A 481 -4.84 -5.42 8.99
C LEU A 481 -4.31 -6.46 9.98
N THR A 482 -4.81 -6.46 11.21
CA THR A 482 -4.40 -7.39 12.27
C THR A 482 -5.15 -8.72 12.21
N ALA A 483 -6.37 -8.75 11.68
CA ALA A 483 -7.20 -9.94 11.61
C ALA A 483 -6.96 -10.75 10.33
N ASP A 484 -6.69 -10.08 9.20
CA ASP A 484 -6.52 -10.75 7.92
C ASP A 484 -5.08 -11.26 7.73
N SER A 485 -4.91 -12.50 7.27
CA SER A 485 -3.59 -13.02 6.88
C SER A 485 -3.07 -12.36 5.61
N ALA A 486 -1.74 -12.37 5.40
CA ALA A 486 -1.13 -11.84 4.18
C ALA A 486 -1.67 -12.52 2.91
N THR A 487 -1.89 -13.83 2.96
CA THR A 487 -2.49 -14.62 1.87
C THR A 487 -3.92 -14.15 1.55
N ALA A 488 -4.76 -13.93 2.58
CA ALA A 488 -6.11 -13.42 2.38
C ALA A 488 -6.09 -12.04 1.72
N ARG A 489 -5.25 -11.12 2.20
CA ARG A 489 -5.14 -9.76 1.63
C ARG A 489 -4.62 -9.77 0.19
N MET A 490 -3.66 -10.63 -0.15
CA MET A 490 -3.18 -10.77 -1.54
C MET A 490 -4.26 -11.36 -2.45
N GLN A 491 -5.04 -12.32 -1.96
CA GLN A 491 -6.17 -12.89 -2.68
C GLN A 491 -7.26 -11.85 -2.93
N ASP A 492 -7.54 -10.99 -1.95
CA ASP A 492 -8.51 -9.89 -2.09
C ASP A 492 -8.04 -8.86 -3.11
N ALA A 493 -6.74 -8.53 -3.14
CA ALA A 493 -6.16 -7.65 -4.16
C ALA A 493 -6.26 -8.26 -5.57
N THR A 494 -6.01 -9.57 -5.70
CA THR A 494 -6.18 -10.32 -6.95
C THR A 494 -7.64 -10.31 -7.42
N ALA A 495 -8.57 -10.59 -6.52
CA ALA A 495 -10.01 -10.56 -6.82
C ALA A 495 -10.49 -9.15 -7.23
N THR A 496 -9.98 -8.11 -6.56
CA THR A 496 -10.28 -6.71 -6.89
C THR A 496 -9.77 -6.35 -8.29
N LEU A 497 -8.54 -6.71 -8.64
CA LEU A 497 -7.98 -6.47 -9.97
C LEU A 497 -8.78 -7.19 -11.06
N LEU A 498 -9.12 -8.46 -10.86
CA LEU A 498 -9.94 -9.26 -11.77
C LEU A 498 -11.34 -8.65 -11.90
N TRP A 499 -11.97 -8.22 -10.83
CA TRP A 499 -13.29 -7.57 -10.85
C TRP A 499 -13.27 -6.27 -11.67
N LYS A 500 -12.24 -5.44 -11.49
CA LYS A 500 -12.08 -4.16 -12.22
C LYS A 500 -11.88 -4.36 -13.73
N THR A 501 -11.42 -5.52 -14.16
CA THR A 501 -11.07 -5.79 -15.56
C THR A 501 -12.08 -6.71 -16.27
N SER A 502 -12.81 -7.57 -15.56
CA SER A 502 -13.73 -8.55 -16.15
C SER A 502 -15.20 -8.14 -16.02
N ALA A 503 -15.88 -7.94 -17.16
CA ALA A 503 -17.33 -7.73 -17.20
C ALA A 503 -18.11 -8.98 -16.72
N ALA A 504 -17.55 -10.18 -16.93
CA ALA A 504 -18.17 -11.42 -16.48
C ALA A 504 -18.29 -11.49 -14.96
N LEU A 505 -17.25 -11.04 -14.22
CA LEU A 505 -17.29 -10.98 -12.75
C LEU A 505 -18.33 -10.00 -12.22
N ARG A 506 -18.59 -8.92 -12.98
CA ARG A 506 -19.62 -7.93 -12.66
C ARG A 506 -21.01 -8.33 -13.16
N ARG A 507 -21.11 -9.47 -13.88
CA ARG A 507 -22.33 -9.93 -14.54
C ARG A 507 -22.95 -8.90 -15.49
N GLU A 508 -22.11 -8.05 -16.07
CA GLU A 508 -22.52 -7.07 -17.06
C GLU A 508 -22.70 -7.71 -18.44
N LYS A 509 -23.70 -7.24 -19.19
CA LYS A 509 -23.84 -7.63 -20.60
C LYS A 509 -22.73 -6.95 -21.41
N PRO A 510 -22.17 -7.60 -22.44
CA PRO A 510 -21.08 -7.02 -23.24
C PRO A 510 -21.38 -5.61 -23.77
N ALA A 511 -22.63 -5.34 -24.16
CA ALA A 511 -23.07 -4.02 -24.65
C ALA A 511 -23.16 -2.95 -23.56
N HIS A 512 -23.10 -3.33 -22.29
CA HIS A 512 -23.21 -2.43 -21.13
C HIS A 512 -21.98 -2.51 -20.22
N ASN A 513 -20.82 -2.91 -20.74
CA ASN A 513 -19.60 -2.96 -19.96
C ASN A 513 -19.19 -1.55 -19.52
N THR A 514 -19.35 -1.30 -18.25
CA THR A 514 -19.09 0.02 -17.60
C THR A 514 -17.68 0.52 -17.85
N TYR A 515 -16.70 -0.39 -17.93
CA TYR A 515 -15.27 -0.04 -18.04
C TYR A 515 -14.67 -0.32 -19.42
N ALA A 516 -15.50 -0.66 -20.44
CA ALA A 516 -14.99 -0.95 -21.78
C ALA A 516 -14.19 0.22 -22.37
N GLY A 517 -12.92 -0.03 -22.73
CA GLY A 517 -12.02 0.97 -23.30
C GLY A 517 -11.64 2.12 -22.35
N THR A 518 -12.06 2.05 -21.06
CA THR A 518 -11.62 3.05 -20.07
C THR A 518 -10.24 2.70 -19.55
N PRO A 519 -9.27 3.64 -19.49
CA PRO A 519 -7.96 3.37 -18.93
C PRO A 519 -8.02 2.90 -17.48
N LEU A 520 -7.11 2.02 -17.12
CA LEU A 520 -6.85 1.61 -15.74
C LEU A 520 -5.42 2.02 -15.37
N LEU A 521 -5.29 2.94 -14.43
CA LEU A 521 -4.02 3.28 -13.81
C LEU A 521 -3.91 2.53 -12.48
N ILE A 522 -2.98 1.58 -12.43
CA ILE A 522 -2.67 0.79 -11.23
C ILE A 522 -1.55 1.50 -10.48
N ALA A 523 -1.82 1.91 -9.26
CA ALA A 523 -0.88 2.64 -8.41
C ALA A 523 -0.78 1.97 -7.03
N PRO A 524 0.13 1.00 -6.83
CA PRO A 524 0.44 0.48 -5.50
C PRO A 524 0.95 1.61 -4.57
N PRO A 525 0.93 1.44 -3.25
CA PRO A 525 1.48 2.47 -2.36
C PRO A 525 2.97 2.69 -2.65
N GLN A 526 3.46 3.92 -2.56
CA GLN A 526 4.86 4.23 -2.89
C GLN A 526 5.87 3.40 -2.09
N GLN A 527 5.54 3.06 -0.85
CA GLN A 527 6.34 2.20 0.03
C GLN A 527 5.79 0.76 0.07
N TRP A 528 5.55 0.18 -1.09
CA TRP A 528 4.94 -1.14 -1.22
C TRP A 528 5.77 -2.23 -0.55
N SER A 529 5.22 -2.91 0.46
CA SER A 529 5.94 -3.86 1.34
C SER A 529 5.78 -5.32 0.95
N VAL A 530 5.50 -5.59 -0.31
CA VAL A 530 5.25 -6.93 -0.87
C VAL A 530 6.45 -7.87 -0.78
N THR A 531 6.13 -9.16 -0.74
CA THR A 531 7.10 -10.25 -0.87
C THR A 531 7.30 -10.67 -2.32
N GLY A 532 8.29 -11.51 -2.59
CA GLY A 532 8.47 -12.12 -3.91
C GLY A 532 7.27 -12.97 -4.36
N ASP A 533 6.62 -13.67 -3.43
CA ASP A 533 5.43 -14.50 -3.70
C ASP A 533 4.21 -13.64 -4.03
N ASP A 534 4.00 -12.53 -3.31
CA ASP A 534 2.95 -11.57 -3.64
C ASP A 534 3.14 -11.01 -5.06
N LEU A 535 4.37 -10.65 -5.42
CA LEU A 535 4.72 -10.15 -6.75
C LEU A 535 4.56 -11.22 -7.83
N ALA A 536 4.87 -12.48 -7.54
CA ALA A 536 4.63 -13.58 -8.46
C ALA A 536 3.13 -13.75 -8.73
N THR A 537 2.30 -13.69 -7.71
CA THR A 537 0.83 -13.73 -7.82
C THR A 537 0.31 -12.53 -8.61
N PHE A 538 0.75 -11.32 -8.29
CA PHE A 538 0.34 -10.10 -8.99
C PHE A 538 0.72 -10.13 -10.48
N THR A 539 1.97 -10.46 -10.79
CA THR A 539 2.46 -10.51 -12.18
C THR A 539 1.82 -11.65 -12.97
N SER A 540 1.55 -12.81 -12.34
CA SER A 540 0.83 -13.91 -13.00
C SER A 540 -0.61 -13.50 -13.33
N THR A 541 -1.26 -12.75 -12.45
CA THR A 541 -2.61 -12.21 -12.70
C THR A 541 -2.62 -11.21 -13.86
N LEU A 542 -1.64 -10.31 -13.92
CA LEU A 542 -1.52 -9.38 -15.05
C LEU A 542 -1.32 -10.10 -16.38
N ARG A 543 -0.48 -11.14 -16.42
CA ARG A 543 -0.29 -11.98 -17.62
C ARG A 543 -1.57 -12.70 -18.03
N TYR A 544 -2.26 -13.29 -17.06
CA TYR A 544 -3.55 -13.91 -17.30
C TYR A 544 -4.54 -12.92 -17.96
N LEU A 545 -4.66 -11.72 -17.40
CA LEU A 545 -5.53 -10.68 -17.94
C LEU A 545 -5.16 -10.27 -19.38
N ALA A 546 -3.87 -10.13 -19.67
CA ALA A 546 -3.37 -9.80 -21.00
C ALA A 546 -3.61 -10.95 -22.00
N GLN A 547 -3.36 -12.20 -21.62
CA GLN A 547 -3.59 -13.39 -22.45
C GLN A 547 -5.06 -13.59 -22.81
N HIS A 548 -5.97 -13.17 -21.92
CA HIS A 548 -7.42 -13.25 -22.15
C HIS A 548 -8.01 -11.95 -22.73
N ASN A 549 -7.18 -11.01 -23.19
CA ASN A 549 -7.58 -9.72 -23.74
C ASN A 549 -8.47 -8.87 -22.82
N LEU A 550 -8.36 -9.06 -21.50
CA LEU A 550 -9.06 -8.25 -20.52
C LEU A 550 -8.37 -6.91 -20.27
N ILE A 551 -7.05 -6.88 -20.45
CA ILE A 551 -6.23 -5.66 -20.45
C ILE A 551 -5.35 -5.59 -21.70
N THR A 552 -4.95 -4.36 -22.07
CA THR A 552 -3.90 -4.08 -23.04
C THR A 552 -2.89 -3.13 -22.44
N ALA A 553 -1.61 -3.31 -22.77
CA ALA A 553 -0.58 -2.39 -22.28
C ALA A 553 -0.82 -0.97 -22.82
N GLN A 554 -0.71 0.01 -21.93
CA GLN A 554 -0.74 1.42 -22.25
C GLN A 554 0.41 2.13 -21.54
N SER A 555 1.18 2.95 -22.26
CA SER A 555 2.22 3.75 -21.62
C SER A 555 1.61 4.87 -20.77
N LEU A 556 2.36 5.34 -19.75
CA LEU A 556 1.92 6.51 -18.96
C LEU A 556 1.74 7.74 -19.86
N THR A 557 2.61 7.93 -20.84
CA THR A 557 2.51 9.06 -21.79
C THR A 557 1.20 9.01 -22.56
N ASP A 558 0.80 7.84 -23.05
CA ASP A 558 -0.47 7.68 -23.78
C ASP A 558 -1.69 7.85 -22.87
N ALA A 559 -1.60 7.37 -21.62
CA ALA A 559 -2.65 7.56 -20.62
C ALA A 559 -2.87 9.05 -20.30
N LEU A 560 -1.78 9.81 -20.12
CA LEU A 560 -1.83 11.26 -19.90
C LEU A 560 -2.36 11.99 -21.15
N ALA A 561 -1.88 11.65 -22.34
CA ALA A 561 -2.38 12.24 -23.58
C ALA A 561 -3.88 12.01 -23.77
N GLN A 562 -4.36 10.82 -23.44
CA GLN A 562 -5.79 10.50 -23.48
C GLN A 562 -6.58 11.32 -22.46
N ALA A 563 -6.03 11.54 -21.28
CA ALA A 563 -6.64 12.38 -20.25
C ALA A 563 -6.83 13.83 -20.72
N HIS A 564 -5.87 14.37 -21.50
CA HIS A 564 -5.98 15.71 -22.09
C HIS A 564 -7.04 15.81 -23.19
N THR A 565 -7.23 14.76 -24.00
CA THR A 565 -8.14 14.80 -25.14
C THR A 565 -9.61 14.65 -24.77
N LYS A 566 -9.90 14.03 -23.63
CA LYS A 566 -11.26 13.77 -23.15
C LYS A 566 -11.44 14.18 -21.68
N PRO A 567 -11.12 15.43 -21.32
CA PRO A 567 -11.21 15.85 -19.93
C PRO A 567 -12.66 15.94 -19.47
N ILE A 568 -12.91 15.48 -18.25
CA ILE A 568 -14.16 15.69 -17.55
C ILE A 568 -13.92 16.81 -16.54
N HIS A 569 -14.88 17.72 -16.40
CA HIS A 569 -14.81 18.72 -15.35
C HIS A 569 -15.02 18.07 -13.99
N GLY A 570 -14.09 18.29 -13.08
CA GLY A 570 -14.15 17.78 -11.71
C GLY A 570 -13.83 18.87 -10.70
N THR A 571 -14.12 18.60 -9.45
CA THR A 571 -13.72 19.41 -8.29
C THR A 571 -12.97 18.54 -7.30
N PHE A 572 -12.08 19.15 -6.53
CA PHE A 572 -11.42 18.45 -5.44
C PHE A 572 -12.40 18.13 -4.31
N THR A 573 -12.25 16.97 -3.69
CA THR A 573 -12.85 16.75 -2.38
C THR A 573 -12.15 17.65 -1.37
N THR A 574 -12.92 18.38 -0.57
CA THR A 574 -12.39 19.40 0.35
C THR A 574 -11.76 18.84 1.63
N SER A 575 -11.74 17.54 1.81
CA SER A 575 -11.10 16.91 2.98
C SER A 575 -9.58 16.99 2.89
N SER A 576 -8.97 17.80 3.73
CA SER A 576 -7.52 17.77 3.94
C SER A 576 -7.13 16.41 4.58
N PRO A 577 -6.11 15.72 4.08
CA PRO A 577 -5.62 14.49 4.71
C PRO A 577 -4.93 14.74 6.07
N LEU A 578 -4.73 16.00 6.43
CA LEU A 578 -4.17 16.42 7.71
C LEU A 578 -5.24 17.14 8.51
N THR A 579 -5.50 16.70 9.72
CA THR A 579 -6.35 17.43 10.65
C THR A 579 -5.67 18.75 11.04
N GLU A 580 -6.45 19.81 11.32
CA GLU A 580 -5.90 21.10 11.80
C GLU A 580 -5.03 20.93 13.04
N SER A 581 -5.35 19.98 13.91
CA SER A 581 -4.56 19.66 15.10
C SER A 581 -3.17 19.08 14.75
N SER A 582 -3.08 18.22 13.72
CA SER A 582 -1.79 17.70 13.24
C SER A 582 -0.94 18.80 12.61
N MET A 583 -1.57 19.73 11.89
CA MET A 583 -0.91 20.87 11.25
C MET A 583 -0.36 21.86 12.30
N SER A 584 -1.14 22.20 13.31
CA SER A 584 -0.71 23.10 14.38
C SER A 584 0.39 22.52 15.27
N ALA A 585 0.46 21.20 15.44
CA ALA A 585 1.55 20.55 16.16
C ALA A 585 2.89 20.57 15.40
N ILE A 586 2.85 20.53 14.05
CA ILE A 586 4.06 20.50 13.21
C ILE A 586 4.66 21.90 13.03
N THR A 587 3.83 22.94 12.95
CA THR A 587 4.26 24.32 12.67
C THR A 587 5.32 24.86 13.67
N PRO A 588 5.18 24.72 14.99
CA PRO A 588 6.20 25.19 15.94
C PRO A 588 7.55 24.51 15.77
N VAL A 589 7.56 23.20 15.51
CA VAL A 589 8.80 22.42 15.34
C VAL A 589 9.57 22.88 14.10
N SER A 590 8.88 23.13 12.98
CA SER A 590 9.52 23.60 11.74
C SER A 590 10.11 25.01 11.90
N TYR A 591 9.44 25.92 12.60
CA TYR A 591 9.97 27.26 12.89
C TYR A 591 11.24 27.19 13.71
N THR A 592 11.30 26.35 14.73
CA THR A 592 12.47 26.20 15.60
C THR A 592 13.69 25.65 14.85
N HIS A 593 13.49 24.70 13.94
CA HIS A 593 14.59 24.10 13.18
C HIS A 593 15.05 24.91 11.97
N LEU A 594 14.20 25.75 11.39
CA LEU A 594 14.54 26.57 10.24
C LEU A 594 15.16 27.92 10.60
N THR A 595 14.96 28.39 11.85
CA THR A 595 15.49 29.67 12.33
C THR A 595 16.80 29.54 13.11
N LEU A 596 17.27 28.31 13.39
CA LEU A 596 18.60 28.13 13.97
C LEU A 596 19.67 28.63 12.99
N PRO A 597 20.53 29.57 13.40
CA PRO A 597 21.56 30.10 12.52
C PRO A 597 22.52 28.98 12.11
N THR A 598 22.75 28.86 10.79
CA THR A 598 23.70 27.92 10.21
C THR A 598 25.17 28.23 10.57
N SER A 599 25.44 29.21 11.41
CA SER A 599 26.77 29.63 11.84
C SER A 599 27.46 28.66 12.82
N ASP A 600 26.71 27.75 13.48
CA ASP A 600 27.29 26.82 14.45
C ASP A 600 27.55 25.40 13.88
N LEU A 601 27.52 25.25 12.55
CA LEU A 601 27.78 23.99 11.85
C LEU A 601 29.03 24.06 10.95
N VAL A 602 30.07 24.78 11.38
CA VAL A 602 31.41 24.74 10.72
C VAL A 602 32.35 23.85 11.50
#